data_7958783ee8d4a4b754342365a22ac0da
#
_entry.id   7958783ee8d4a4b754342365a22ac0da
#
_cell.length_a   1.000
_cell.length_b   1.000
_cell.length_c   1.000
_cell.angle_alpha   90.00
_cell.angle_beta   90.00
_cell.angle_gamma   90.00
#
_symmetry.space_group_name_H-M   'P 1'
#
loop_
_entity.id
_entity.type
_entity.pdbx_description
1 polymer ?
#
loop_
_entity_poly.entity_id
_entity_poly.type
_entity_poly.pdbx_seq_one_letter_code
_entity_poly.pdbx_strand_id
1 'polypeptide(L)'
;MKKSIIYLCACAISGMMLTTSCQDNLDLDTANSDTRYVNIDKNIFAVKGCINVKLEKGTNRVIPSTPNGNVEMQNVPSAMASAMKFSGAYKMERVFKPAGIYEARTIAEGLDRWYTIYFDDSKDVAAVLQQFNKVNGIEYAERVLPMKHPEVTAKPYSSSNANAGMQAASGIFNDPYLSKQWHYYNDGSVSAHAKKGADCNVKPVWEKYTTGKSNVIIAVVDGGIDITHEDLVDNLYINEKEKNGQPNVDDDGNGFVDDIYGYNFVTADGVIGGKIEPDDDGHGTHVAGTVAARNNNGKGVAGVAGGDGSAGSGVRLMSCQIFR
;
A
#
# COMPACT_ATOMS: atom_id res chain seq x y z
N MET A 1 -13.18 21.16 -17.58
CA MET A 1 -12.91 21.36 -16.14
C MET A 1 -11.81 20.37 -15.77
N LYS A 2 -10.63 20.86 -15.39
CA LYS A 2 -9.47 20.01 -15.06
C LYS A 2 -9.71 19.34 -13.71
N LYS A 3 -9.79 18.01 -13.68
CA LYS A 3 -9.83 17.23 -12.45
C LYS A 3 -8.42 17.17 -11.89
N SER A 4 -8.18 17.83 -10.78
CA SER A 4 -6.92 17.69 -10.02
C SER A 4 -7.02 16.42 -9.17
N ILE A 5 -6.25 15.44 -9.53
CA ILE A 5 -6.05 14.24 -8.73
C ILE A 5 -4.78 14.49 -7.92
N ILE A 6 -4.92 14.54 -6.60
CA ILE A 6 -3.78 14.66 -5.68
C ILE A 6 -3.29 13.24 -5.41
N TYR A 7 -2.07 12.94 -5.86
CA TYR A 7 -1.38 11.70 -5.52
C TYR A 7 -0.56 11.91 -4.26
N LEU A 8 -0.80 11.12 -3.23
CA LEU A 8 0.16 10.91 -2.17
C LEU A 8 0.97 9.66 -2.53
N CYS A 9 2.03 9.83 -3.32
CA CYS A 9 3.09 8.85 -3.43
C CYS A 9 4.05 9.08 -2.27
N ALA A 10 4.13 8.17 -1.34
CA ALA A 10 5.23 8.13 -0.37
C ALA A 10 6.49 7.68 -1.09
N CYS A 11 7.21 8.62 -1.72
CA CYS A 11 8.59 8.40 -2.13
C CYS A 11 9.47 8.55 -0.89
N ALA A 12 10.18 7.50 -0.53
CA ALA A 12 11.26 7.56 0.44
C ALA A 12 12.36 8.48 -0.09
N ILE A 13 12.45 9.68 0.45
CA ILE A 13 13.61 10.55 0.31
C ILE A 13 14.42 10.44 1.59
N SER A 14 15.65 9.97 1.44
CA SER A 14 16.68 9.99 2.46
C SER A 14 16.98 11.42 2.91
N GLY A 15 16.78 11.70 4.18
CA GLY A 15 17.19 12.94 4.81
C GLY A 15 16.89 12.90 6.30
N MET A 16 17.93 12.81 7.10
CA MET A 16 17.92 12.84 8.56
C MET A 16 16.88 13.81 9.12
N MET A 17 16.02 13.33 10.03
CA MET A 17 15.77 14.00 11.28
C MET A 17 15.15 13.03 12.29
N LEU A 18 15.76 13.01 13.46
CA LEU A 18 15.33 12.35 14.68
C LEU A 18 13.92 12.74 15.08
N THR A 19 12.99 11.79 15.03
CA THR A 19 11.84 11.81 15.92
C THR A 19 11.68 10.40 16.49
N THR A 20 11.94 10.32 17.77
CA THR A 20 11.66 9.17 18.62
C THR A 20 10.15 8.95 18.68
N SER A 21 9.64 8.00 17.91
CA SER A 21 8.39 7.28 18.19
C SER A 21 8.24 6.16 17.16
N CYS A 22 8.18 4.96 17.64
CA CYS A 22 8.23 3.66 16.95
C CYS A 22 9.68 3.23 16.64
N GLN A 23 10.44 2.91 17.68
CA GLN A 23 11.44 1.88 17.58
C GLN A 23 10.70 0.53 17.56
N ASP A 24 10.17 0.16 16.40
CA ASP A 24 9.97 -1.24 16.14
C ASP A 24 11.37 -1.83 15.99
N ASN A 25 11.80 -2.52 17.03
CA ASN A 25 12.91 -3.44 16.92
C ASN A 25 12.51 -4.40 15.79
N LEU A 26 13.07 -4.20 14.59
CA LEU A 26 13.17 -5.29 13.64
C LEU A 26 13.65 -6.48 14.47
N ASP A 27 12.85 -7.53 14.51
CA ASP A 27 13.24 -8.74 15.23
C ASP A 27 14.40 -9.34 14.45
N LEU A 28 15.60 -8.87 14.81
CA LEU A 28 16.87 -9.19 14.16
C LEU A 28 17.14 -10.69 14.18
N ASP A 29 16.55 -11.38 15.15
CA ASP A 29 16.69 -12.82 15.30
C ASP A 29 15.88 -13.57 14.22
N THR A 30 14.68 -13.10 13.86
CA THR A 30 13.90 -13.73 12.80
C THR A 30 14.46 -13.45 11.39
N ALA A 31 14.94 -12.25 11.12
CA ALA A 31 15.58 -11.94 9.84
C ALA A 31 16.93 -12.66 9.70
N ASN A 32 17.66 -12.88 10.81
CA ASN A 32 18.94 -13.58 10.82
C ASN A 32 18.78 -15.10 10.61
N SER A 33 17.62 -15.66 10.93
CA SER A 33 17.30 -17.08 10.72
C SER A 33 16.68 -17.39 9.34
N ASP A 34 16.18 -16.38 8.63
CA ASP A 34 15.56 -16.56 7.31
C ASP A 34 16.62 -16.66 6.21
N THR A 35 16.77 -17.85 5.66
CA THR A 35 17.77 -18.15 4.62
C THR A 35 17.56 -17.38 3.31
N ARG A 36 16.38 -16.76 3.10
CA ARG A 36 16.08 -15.94 1.93
C ARG A 36 16.79 -14.60 1.91
N TYR A 37 17.34 -14.17 3.04
CA TYR A 37 17.97 -12.86 3.17
C TYR A 37 19.46 -12.98 3.43
N VAL A 38 20.20 -11.95 3.05
CA VAL A 38 21.61 -11.77 3.35
C VAL A 38 21.80 -10.45 4.09
N ASN A 39 22.53 -10.50 5.19
CA ASN A 39 22.95 -9.28 5.89
C ASN A 39 24.06 -8.59 5.09
N ILE A 40 23.83 -7.34 4.71
CA ILE A 40 24.74 -6.57 3.86
C ILE A 40 25.48 -5.46 4.59
N ASP A 41 24.94 -4.96 5.70
CA ASP A 41 25.60 -4.01 6.60
C ASP A 41 24.75 -3.83 7.86
N LYS A 42 25.36 -3.98 9.06
CA LYS A 42 24.77 -3.63 10.38
C LYS A 42 23.23 -3.68 10.47
N ASN A 43 22.65 -4.84 10.13
CA ASN A 43 21.20 -5.07 10.16
C ASN A 43 20.41 -4.62 8.91
N ILE A 44 21.07 -4.29 7.82
CA ILE A 44 20.39 -4.13 6.53
C ILE A 44 20.44 -5.46 5.80
N PHE A 45 19.27 -6.00 5.51
CA PHE A 45 19.11 -7.26 4.79
C PHE A 45 18.73 -7.00 3.34
N ALA A 46 19.15 -7.90 2.46
CA ALA A 46 18.70 -7.93 1.08
C ALA A 46 18.13 -9.31 0.75
N VAL A 47 17.17 -9.37 -0.16
CA VAL A 47 16.66 -10.62 -0.71
C VAL A 47 17.77 -11.26 -1.55
N LYS A 48 18.08 -12.54 -1.32
CA LYS A 48 19.01 -13.31 -2.14
C LYS A 48 18.45 -13.59 -3.53
N GLY A 49 19.32 -13.77 -4.49
CA GLY A 49 18.95 -14.25 -5.82
C GLY A 49 18.18 -13.26 -6.66
N CYS A 50 18.07 -11.99 -6.25
CA CYS A 50 17.45 -10.95 -7.08
C CYS A 50 18.03 -9.55 -6.86
N ILE A 51 17.92 -8.73 -7.89
CA ILE A 51 18.20 -7.29 -7.88
C ILE A 51 17.17 -6.57 -8.74
N ASN A 52 16.96 -5.29 -8.47
CA ASN A 52 16.27 -4.40 -9.38
C ASN A 52 17.26 -3.64 -10.26
N VAL A 53 16.92 -3.45 -11.52
CA VAL A 53 17.67 -2.60 -12.45
C VAL A 53 16.73 -1.59 -13.08
N LYS A 54 17.22 -0.36 -13.27
CA LYS A 54 16.55 0.67 -14.02
C LYS A 54 17.33 0.96 -15.30
N LEU A 55 16.65 0.87 -16.43
CA LEU A 55 17.26 1.21 -17.72
C LEU A 55 17.30 2.70 -17.94
N GLU A 56 18.33 3.18 -18.66
CA GLU A 56 18.45 4.59 -19.06
C GLU A 56 17.28 5.04 -19.93
N LYS A 57 16.93 6.33 -19.83
CA LYS A 57 15.94 6.96 -20.69
C LYS A 57 16.49 7.06 -22.12
N GLY A 58 15.73 6.59 -23.09
CA GLY A 58 16.14 6.68 -24.50
C GLY A 58 16.90 5.46 -25.04
N THR A 59 17.14 4.43 -24.23
CA THR A 59 17.41 3.10 -24.77
C THR A 59 16.16 2.67 -25.52
N ASN A 60 16.18 2.83 -26.84
CA ASN A 60 15.04 2.80 -27.77
C ASN A 60 14.35 1.43 -27.89
N ARG A 61 14.28 0.63 -26.83
CA ARG A 61 13.56 -0.64 -26.82
C ARG A 61 12.87 -0.82 -25.48
N VAL A 62 11.57 -0.59 -25.48
CA VAL A 62 10.69 -1.29 -24.53
C VAL A 62 11.04 -2.77 -24.70
N ILE A 63 11.62 -3.38 -23.67
CA ILE A 63 11.88 -4.82 -23.71
C ILE A 63 10.52 -5.51 -23.75
N PRO A 64 10.22 -6.29 -24.81
CA PRO A 64 8.93 -6.97 -24.89
C PRO A 64 8.72 -7.83 -23.66
N SER A 65 7.57 -7.67 -23.03
CA SER A 65 7.16 -8.45 -21.86
C SER A 65 5.76 -8.99 -22.08
N THR A 66 5.48 -10.11 -21.42
CA THR A 66 4.12 -10.65 -21.36
C THR A 66 3.20 -9.71 -20.57
N PRO A 67 1.88 -9.87 -20.63
CA PRO A 67 0.94 -9.11 -19.78
C PRO A 67 1.28 -9.19 -18.27
N ASN A 68 1.85 -10.30 -17.83
CA ASN A 68 2.32 -10.50 -16.46
C ASN A 68 3.71 -9.86 -16.18
N GLY A 69 4.29 -9.15 -17.15
CA GLY A 69 5.57 -8.46 -17.01
C GLY A 69 6.80 -9.32 -17.21
N ASN A 70 6.68 -10.64 -17.48
CA ASN A 70 7.84 -11.50 -17.73
C ASN A 70 8.51 -11.15 -19.05
N VAL A 71 9.84 -11.07 -19.04
CA VAL A 71 10.68 -10.87 -20.21
C VAL A 71 11.24 -12.21 -20.68
N GLU A 72 11.05 -12.53 -21.95
CA GLU A 72 11.72 -13.68 -22.54
C GLU A 72 13.22 -13.44 -22.62
N MET A 73 14.04 -14.38 -22.18
CA MET A 73 15.49 -14.22 -22.03
C MET A 73 16.20 -13.86 -23.35
N GLN A 74 15.63 -14.22 -24.47
CA GLN A 74 16.12 -13.83 -25.81
C GLN A 74 15.93 -12.34 -26.14
N ASN A 75 15.02 -11.68 -25.43
CA ASN A 75 14.73 -10.25 -25.59
C ASN A 75 15.59 -9.37 -24.67
N VAL A 76 16.36 -9.98 -23.77
CA VAL A 76 17.26 -9.24 -22.88
C VAL A 76 18.33 -8.52 -23.72
N PRO A 77 18.59 -7.23 -23.48
CA PRO A 77 19.59 -6.47 -24.23
C PRO A 77 20.97 -7.15 -24.21
N SER A 78 21.60 -7.25 -25.36
CA SER A 78 22.93 -7.87 -25.50
C SER A 78 24.00 -7.21 -24.61
N ALA A 79 23.87 -5.92 -24.32
CA ALA A 79 24.73 -5.20 -23.38
C ALA A 79 24.74 -5.85 -21.99
N MET A 80 23.64 -6.48 -21.58
CA MET A 80 23.51 -7.14 -20.27
C MET A 80 24.06 -8.59 -20.28
N ALA A 81 24.39 -9.17 -21.44
CA ALA A 81 24.71 -10.60 -21.58
C ALA A 81 25.82 -11.07 -20.63
N SER A 82 26.88 -10.29 -20.47
CA SER A 82 28.01 -10.64 -19.57
C SER A 82 27.61 -10.64 -18.11
N ALA A 83 26.82 -9.66 -17.67
CA ALA A 83 26.31 -9.57 -16.30
C ALA A 83 25.29 -10.67 -16.00
N MET A 84 24.39 -10.97 -16.94
CA MET A 84 23.44 -12.09 -16.86
C MET A 84 24.15 -13.44 -16.73
N LYS A 85 25.19 -13.65 -17.55
CA LYS A 85 26.02 -14.88 -17.48
C LYS A 85 26.78 -14.98 -16.17
N PHE A 86 27.37 -13.88 -15.69
CA PHE A 86 28.10 -13.85 -14.43
C PHE A 86 27.20 -14.23 -13.24
N SER A 87 26.00 -13.66 -13.20
CA SER A 87 25.04 -13.90 -12.14
C SER A 87 24.35 -15.27 -12.23
N GLY A 88 24.37 -15.95 -13.39
CA GLY A 88 23.54 -17.10 -13.62
C GLY A 88 22.04 -16.73 -13.69
N ALA A 89 21.74 -15.54 -14.22
CA ALA A 89 20.37 -15.06 -14.31
C ALA A 89 19.49 -15.95 -15.19
N TYR A 90 18.33 -16.30 -14.65
CA TYR A 90 17.39 -17.22 -15.31
C TYR A 90 16.01 -16.60 -15.58
N LYS A 91 15.69 -15.45 -14.95
CA LYS A 91 14.42 -14.74 -15.14
C LYS A 91 14.64 -13.24 -15.06
N MET A 92 13.90 -12.51 -15.86
CA MET A 92 13.76 -11.06 -15.80
C MET A 92 12.28 -10.70 -15.93
N GLU A 93 11.80 -9.80 -15.12
CA GLU A 93 10.42 -9.31 -15.19
C GLU A 93 10.33 -7.83 -14.85
N ARG A 94 9.31 -7.16 -15.34
CA ARG A 94 9.03 -5.77 -14.98
C ARG A 94 8.63 -5.67 -13.52
N VAL A 95 9.24 -4.72 -12.78
CA VAL A 95 8.80 -4.37 -11.42
C VAL A 95 7.37 -3.86 -11.46
N PHE A 96 7.08 -2.96 -12.41
CA PHE A 96 5.74 -2.45 -12.67
C PHE A 96 5.17 -3.18 -13.88
N LYS A 97 4.21 -4.07 -13.65
CA LYS A 97 3.56 -4.83 -14.73
C LYS A 97 2.94 -3.90 -15.77
N PRO A 98 2.80 -4.35 -17.03
CA PRO A 98 2.09 -3.57 -18.05
C PRO A 98 0.70 -3.15 -17.55
N ALA A 99 0.41 -1.86 -17.63
CA ALA A 99 -0.80 -1.27 -17.05
C ALA A 99 -1.98 -1.17 -18.05
N GLY A 100 -2.01 -2.03 -19.05
CA GLY A 100 -3.10 -2.08 -20.03
C GLY A 100 -3.40 -0.73 -20.66
N ILE A 101 -4.60 -0.24 -20.52
CA ILE A 101 -5.03 1.07 -21.05
C ILE A 101 -4.28 2.26 -20.45
N TYR A 102 -3.62 2.08 -19.32
CA TYR A 102 -2.83 3.10 -18.62
C TYR A 102 -1.33 3.04 -18.93
N GLU A 103 -0.90 2.14 -19.82
CA GLU A 103 0.53 1.93 -20.11
C GLU A 103 1.24 3.21 -20.58
N ALA A 104 0.55 4.07 -21.31
CA ALA A 104 1.11 5.36 -21.73
C ALA A 104 1.55 6.25 -20.54
N ARG A 105 0.85 6.18 -19.40
CA ARG A 105 1.24 6.89 -18.18
C ARG A 105 2.45 6.23 -17.51
N THR A 106 2.45 4.89 -17.44
CA THR A 106 3.57 4.11 -16.91
C THR A 106 4.86 4.47 -17.64
N ILE A 107 4.81 4.55 -18.96
CA ILE A 107 5.94 4.97 -19.83
C ILE A 107 6.32 6.43 -19.57
N ALA A 108 5.36 7.34 -19.49
CA ALA A 108 5.62 8.76 -19.25
C ALA A 108 6.37 9.01 -17.94
N GLU A 109 6.04 8.22 -16.89
CA GLU A 109 6.69 8.28 -15.59
C GLU A 109 7.98 7.43 -15.52
N GLY A 110 8.31 6.68 -16.57
CA GLY A 110 9.49 5.84 -16.65
C GLY A 110 9.46 4.60 -15.77
N LEU A 111 8.26 4.15 -15.36
CA LEU A 111 8.07 2.94 -14.56
C LEU A 111 8.27 1.67 -15.40
N ASP A 112 8.08 1.76 -16.70
CA ASP A 112 8.35 0.71 -17.67
C ASP A 112 9.82 0.30 -17.78
N ARG A 113 10.72 1.12 -17.24
CA ARG A 113 12.18 0.92 -17.29
C ARG A 113 12.74 0.11 -16.12
N TRP A 114 11.90 -0.27 -15.17
CA TRP A 114 12.29 -1.01 -13.99
C TRP A 114 12.07 -2.50 -14.14
N TYR A 115 13.10 -3.28 -13.85
CA TYR A 115 13.09 -4.75 -13.97
C TYR A 115 13.71 -5.39 -12.75
N THR A 116 13.11 -6.52 -12.31
CA THR A 116 13.74 -7.44 -11.36
C THR A 116 14.44 -8.54 -12.14
N ILE A 117 15.68 -8.80 -11.81
CA ILE A 117 16.49 -9.88 -12.38
C ILE A 117 16.70 -10.94 -11.30
N TYR A 118 16.29 -12.15 -11.58
CA TYR A 118 16.46 -13.31 -10.71
C TYR A 118 17.64 -14.14 -11.16
N PHE A 119 18.48 -14.52 -10.20
CA PHE A 119 19.72 -15.26 -10.46
C PHE A 119 19.99 -16.30 -9.36
N ASP A 120 21.05 -17.08 -9.51
CA ASP A 120 21.49 -18.07 -8.55
C ASP A 120 21.72 -17.46 -7.16
N ASP A 121 20.94 -17.88 -6.17
CA ASP A 121 20.93 -17.35 -4.80
C ASP A 121 22.22 -17.61 -4.02
N SER A 122 23.08 -18.50 -4.52
CA SER A 122 24.44 -18.71 -4.00
C SER A 122 25.41 -17.60 -4.35
N LYS A 123 25.04 -16.70 -5.30
CA LYS A 123 25.88 -15.59 -5.73
C LYS A 123 25.82 -14.44 -4.74
N ASP A 124 26.96 -13.79 -4.54
CA ASP A 124 27.03 -12.57 -3.75
C ASP A 124 26.30 -11.42 -4.47
N VAL A 125 25.23 -10.94 -3.83
CA VAL A 125 24.40 -9.85 -4.35
C VAL A 125 25.23 -8.59 -4.63
N ALA A 126 26.22 -8.26 -3.80
CA ALA A 126 27.07 -7.10 -4.00
C ALA A 126 27.94 -7.23 -5.26
N ALA A 127 28.51 -8.41 -5.49
CA ALA A 127 29.28 -8.69 -6.71
C ALA A 127 28.43 -8.63 -7.97
N VAL A 128 27.19 -9.18 -7.90
CA VAL A 128 26.24 -9.09 -9.02
C VAL A 128 25.88 -7.65 -9.32
N LEU A 129 25.55 -6.85 -8.31
CA LEU A 129 25.26 -5.42 -8.46
C LEU A 129 26.41 -4.66 -9.14
N GLN A 130 27.66 -4.92 -8.75
CA GLN A 130 28.82 -4.30 -9.38
C GLN A 130 28.94 -4.62 -10.87
N GLN A 131 28.51 -5.81 -11.29
CA GLN A 131 28.51 -6.17 -12.72
C GLN A 131 27.42 -5.41 -13.48
N PHE A 132 26.21 -5.35 -12.93
CA PHE A 132 25.10 -4.66 -13.58
C PHE A 132 25.31 -3.14 -13.64
N ASN A 133 25.89 -2.53 -12.60
CA ASN A 133 26.21 -1.09 -12.61
C ASN A 133 27.32 -0.68 -13.61
N LYS A 134 28.01 -1.64 -14.22
CA LYS A 134 29.00 -1.39 -15.30
C LYS A 134 28.38 -1.53 -16.70
N VAL A 135 27.15 -1.96 -16.81
CA VAL A 135 26.48 -2.20 -18.09
C VAL A 135 25.99 -0.89 -18.68
N ASN A 136 26.40 -0.57 -19.90
CA ASN A 136 25.86 0.58 -20.61
C ASN A 136 24.37 0.42 -20.88
N GLY A 137 23.59 1.45 -20.61
CA GLY A 137 22.14 1.43 -20.72
C GLY A 137 21.42 1.08 -19.44
N ILE A 138 22.15 0.80 -18.35
CA ILE A 138 21.59 0.72 -17.00
C ILE A 138 21.87 2.02 -16.28
N GLU A 139 20.81 2.72 -15.86
CA GLU A 139 20.88 3.96 -15.07
C GLU A 139 21.44 3.66 -13.68
N TYR A 140 20.93 2.61 -13.04
CA TYR A 140 21.49 2.02 -11.82
C TYR A 140 20.88 0.64 -11.54
N ALA A 141 21.55 -0.12 -10.67
CA ALA A 141 21.05 -1.35 -10.11
C ALA A 141 21.05 -1.27 -8.58
N GLU A 142 20.03 -1.82 -7.95
CA GLU A 142 19.84 -1.77 -6.50
C GLU A 142 19.43 -3.14 -5.92
N ARG A 143 19.57 -3.26 -4.62
CA ARG A 143 19.13 -4.43 -3.88
C ARG A 143 17.62 -4.42 -3.73
N VAL A 144 17.03 -5.60 -3.77
CA VAL A 144 15.66 -5.79 -3.30
C VAL A 144 15.70 -5.92 -1.78
N LEU A 145 15.08 -4.98 -1.09
CA LEU A 145 14.97 -5.01 0.36
C LEU A 145 13.72 -5.80 0.78
N PRO A 146 13.79 -6.57 1.87
CA PRO A 146 12.59 -7.22 2.40
C PRO A 146 11.61 -6.15 2.88
N MET A 147 10.38 -6.23 2.42
CA MET A 147 9.29 -5.49 3.01
C MET A 147 8.71 -6.32 4.16
N LYS A 148 8.76 -5.80 5.36
CA LYS A 148 8.04 -6.34 6.51
C LYS A 148 6.90 -5.39 6.85
N HIS A 149 5.73 -5.97 7.03
CA HIS A 149 4.61 -5.27 7.63
C HIS A 149 4.91 -5.07 9.11
N PRO A 150 4.65 -3.92 9.72
CA PRO A 150 4.69 -3.78 11.17
C PRO A 150 3.70 -4.77 11.81
N GLU A 151 4.18 -5.60 12.73
CA GLU A 151 3.28 -6.50 13.47
C GLU A 151 2.38 -5.66 14.38
N VAL A 152 1.13 -5.50 13.99
CA VAL A 152 0.10 -4.84 14.80
C VAL A 152 -0.78 -5.91 15.43
N THR A 153 -0.68 -6.08 16.73
CA THR A 153 -1.60 -6.99 17.43
C THR A 153 -2.91 -6.27 17.70
N ALA A 154 -3.89 -6.46 16.82
CA ALA A 154 -5.25 -6.02 17.06
C ALA A 154 -5.84 -6.81 18.24
N LYS A 155 -6.25 -6.11 19.30
CA LYS A 155 -7.01 -6.74 20.39
C LYS A 155 -8.47 -6.39 20.21
N PRO A 156 -9.38 -7.39 20.15
CA PRO A 156 -10.80 -7.11 20.12
C PRO A 156 -11.19 -6.22 21.31
N TYR A 157 -11.89 -5.14 21.04
CA TYR A 157 -12.41 -4.30 22.12
C TYR A 157 -13.56 -5.02 22.80
N SER A 158 -13.38 -5.35 24.08
CA SER A 158 -14.47 -5.90 24.89
C SER A 158 -15.46 -4.79 25.26
N SER A 159 -16.69 -4.91 24.80
CA SER A 159 -17.79 -3.97 25.09
C SER A 159 -18.17 -3.89 26.58
N SER A 160 -17.63 -4.76 27.43
CA SER A 160 -17.95 -4.80 28.88
C SER A 160 -17.59 -3.49 29.63
N ASN A 161 -16.78 -2.60 29.04
CA ASN A 161 -16.44 -1.29 29.59
C ASN A 161 -17.13 -0.10 28.89
N ALA A 162 -18.09 -0.35 27.99
CA ALA A 162 -18.76 0.70 27.23
C ALA A 162 -19.76 1.53 28.03
N ASN A 163 -20.10 1.14 29.27
CA ASN A 163 -21.12 1.80 30.10
C ASN A 163 -20.62 2.87 31.07
N ALA A 164 -19.36 3.28 31.00
CA ALA A 164 -18.91 4.46 31.73
C ALA A 164 -19.32 5.70 30.92
N GLY A 165 -20.43 6.32 31.31
CA GLY A 165 -21.06 7.50 30.72
C GLY A 165 -20.13 8.57 30.12
N MET A 166 -19.61 8.30 28.96
CA MET A 166 -18.88 9.28 28.16
C MET A 166 -19.89 9.98 27.26
N GLN A 167 -20.29 11.17 27.69
CA GLN A 167 -21.01 12.09 26.82
C GLN A 167 -20.23 12.30 25.55
N ALA A 168 -20.87 12.17 24.39
CA ALA A 168 -20.27 12.46 23.10
C ALA A 168 -19.65 13.88 23.14
N ALA A 169 -18.35 13.97 23.26
CA ALA A 169 -17.65 15.21 23.57
C ALA A 169 -17.71 16.26 22.44
N SER A 170 -18.24 15.91 21.26
CA SER A 170 -18.18 16.81 20.09
C SER A 170 -19.53 17.32 19.60
N GLY A 171 -20.62 16.62 19.84
CA GLY A 171 -21.95 17.02 19.33
C GLY A 171 -22.08 17.04 17.80
N ILE A 172 -21.05 16.63 17.05
CA ILE A 172 -21.03 16.65 15.58
C ILE A 172 -21.62 15.38 15.02
N PHE A 173 -21.18 14.21 15.53
CA PHE A 173 -21.62 12.88 15.11
C PHE A 173 -22.06 12.07 16.32
N ASN A 174 -22.83 11.01 16.08
CA ASN A 174 -23.35 10.12 17.12
C ASN A 174 -22.50 8.86 17.36
N ASP A 175 -21.29 8.80 16.78
CA ASP A 175 -20.39 7.65 16.87
C ASP A 175 -19.86 7.49 18.29
N PRO A 176 -20.08 6.32 18.93
CA PRO A 176 -19.91 6.16 20.38
C PRO A 176 -18.45 6.34 20.86
N TYR A 177 -17.47 6.10 19.99
CA TYR A 177 -16.06 6.23 20.35
C TYR A 177 -15.39 7.51 19.84
N LEU A 178 -16.12 8.41 19.17
CA LEU A 178 -15.58 9.69 18.71
C LEU A 178 -14.91 10.48 19.87
N SER A 179 -15.46 10.42 21.07
CA SER A 179 -14.90 11.08 22.26
C SER A 179 -13.52 10.54 22.66
N LYS A 180 -13.14 9.35 22.22
CA LYS A 180 -11.82 8.74 22.47
C LYS A 180 -10.80 9.10 21.37
N GLN A 181 -11.24 9.68 20.26
CA GLN A 181 -10.41 10.09 19.13
C GLN A 181 -9.86 11.51 19.35
N TRP A 182 -9.10 11.69 20.45
CA TRP A 182 -8.53 12.96 20.85
C TRP A 182 -7.65 13.63 19.77
N HIS A 183 -7.12 12.82 18.87
CA HIS A 183 -6.32 13.31 17.75
C HIS A 183 -7.13 14.13 16.73
N TYR A 184 -8.44 14.00 16.70
CA TYR A 184 -9.33 14.86 15.89
C TYR A 184 -9.74 16.14 16.62
N TYR A 185 -9.93 16.04 17.92
CA TYR A 185 -10.28 17.17 18.77
C TYR A 185 -9.88 16.91 20.23
N ASN A 186 -8.93 17.68 20.70
CA ASN A 186 -8.40 17.57 22.05
C ASN A 186 -8.81 18.78 22.90
N ASP A 187 -9.77 18.60 23.76
CA ASP A 187 -10.22 19.65 24.71
C ASP A 187 -9.37 19.69 26.00
N GLY A 188 -8.38 18.81 26.13
CA GLY A 188 -7.53 18.66 27.30
C GLY A 188 -8.01 17.66 28.32
N SER A 189 -9.18 17.02 28.13
CA SER A 189 -9.80 16.10 29.11
C SER A 189 -9.29 14.66 29.02
N VAL A 190 -8.61 14.28 27.94
CA VAL A 190 -8.20 12.90 27.65
C VAL A 190 -7.20 12.33 28.66
N SER A 191 -6.37 13.19 29.26
CA SER A 191 -5.46 12.83 30.37
C SER A 191 -5.01 14.05 31.14
N ALA A 192 -4.46 13.87 32.34
CA ALA A 192 -3.89 14.96 33.16
C ALA A 192 -2.72 15.70 32.48
N HIS A 193 -2.11 15.10 31.47
CA HIS A 193 -1.00 15.67 30.71
C HIS A 193 -1.40 16.16 29.32
N ALA A 194 -2.69 16.04 28.96
CA ALA A 194 -3.18 16.46 27.68
C ALA A 194 -3.17 18.00 27.56
N LYS A 195 -2.64 18.49 26.47
CA LYS A 195 -2.66 19.91 26.15
C LYS A 195 -3.82 20.20 25.20
N LYS A 196 -4.78 21.00 25.63
CA LYS A 196 -5.90 21.44 24.78
C LYS A 196 -5.41 22.00 23.45
N GLY A 197 -5.99 21.52 22.35
CA GLY A 197 -5.65 21.92 20.99
C GLY A 197 -4.39 21.27 20.42
N ALA A 198 -3.78 20.31 21.14
CA ALA A 198 -2.74 19.45 20.57
C ALA A 198 -3.42 18.28 19.83
N ASP A 199 -3.90 18.54 18.61
CA ASP A 199 -4.65 17.62 17.75
C ASP A 199 -4.48 18.00 16.26
N CYS A 200 -5.11 17.23 15.36
CA CYS A 200 -5.08 17.48 13.92
C CYS A 200 -6.09 18.55 13.47
N ASN A 201 -6.84 19.13 14.38
CA ASN A 201 -7.83 20.19 14.12
C ASN A 201 -8.87 19.82 13.04
N VAL A 202 -9.35 18.58 13.04
CA VAL A 202 -10.29 18.06 12.05
C VAL A 202 -11.71 18.60 12.26
N LYS A 203 -12.11 18.82 13.53
CA LYS A 203 -13.46 19.27 13.88
C LYS A 203 -13.91 20.52 13.10
N PRO A 204 -13.12 21.62 13.00
CA PRO A 204 -13.50 22.79 12.20
C PRO A 204 -13.68 22.50 10.71
N VAL A 205 -13.00 21.45 10.17
CA VAL A 205 -13.17 21.04 8.79
C VAL A 205 -14.55 20.41 8.58
N TRP A 206 -14.96 19.54 9.49
CA TRP A 206 -16.30 18.92 9.46
C TRP A 206 -17.42 19.96 9.60
N GLU A 207 -17.26 20.95 10.49
CA GLU A 207 -18.26 21.97 10.75
C GLU A 207 -18.43 22.99 9.62
N LYS A 208 -17.34 23.31 8.91
CA LYS A 208 -17.32 24.47 8.00
C LYS A 208 -17.12 24.13 6.53
N TYR A 209 -16.53 22.98 6.22
CA TYR A 209 -16.09 22.69 4.86
C TYR A 209 -16.65 21.39 4.30
N THR A 210 -16.30 20.25 4.88
CA THR A 210 -16.67 18.95 4.31
C THR A 210 -16.44 17.81 5.30
N THR A 211 -17.23 16.76 5.13
CA THR A 211 -17.06 15.46 5.79
C THR A 211 -16.65 14.36 4.79
N GLY A 212 -16.28 14.75 3.56
CA GLY A 212 -16.01 13.84 2.46
C GLY A 212 -17.20 13.68 1.50
N LYS A 213 -16.91 13.28 0.26
CA LYS A 213 -17.91 13.04 -0.80
C LYS A 213 -17.64 11.74 -1.52
N SER A 214 -18.69 11.00 -1.89
CA SER A 214 -18.61 9.67 -2.50
C SER A 214 -17.99 9.62 -3.90
N ASN A 215 -17.81 10.76 -4.55
CA ASN A 215 -17.08 10.84 -5.83
C ASN A 215 -15.55 10.89 -5.67
N VAL A 216 -15.05 10.86 -4.43
CA VAL A 216 -13.63 10.73 -4.12
C VAL A 216 -13.37 9.30 -3.69
N ILE A 217 -12.46 8.63 -4.38
CA ILE A 217 -12.01 7.28 -4.06
C ILE A 217 -10.62 7.39 -3.45
N ILE A 218 -10.41 6.75 -2.30
CA ILE A 218 -9.13 6.67 -1.61
C ILE A 218 -8.69 5.22 -1.61
N ALA A 219 -7.58 4.94 -2.27
CA ALA A 219 -6.95 3.63 -2.24
C ALA A 219 -6.12 3.49 -0.96
N VAL A 220 -6.44 2.50 -0.15
CA VAL A 220 -5.66 2.07 1.02
C VAL A 220 -4.72 0.97 0.55
N VAL A 221 -3.44 1.31 0.42
CA VAL A 221 -2.39 0.41 -0.06
C VAL A 221 -1.69 -0.16 1.17
N ASP A 222 -2.17 -1.33 1.64
CA ASP A 222 -1.83 -1.88 2.96
C ASP A 222 -2.00 -3.41 2.99
N GLY A 223 -2.16 -4.02 4.16
CA GLY A 223 -2.40 -5.45 4.37
C GLY A 223 -3.81 -5.94 3.96
N GLY A 224 -4.67 -5.03 3.52
CA GLY A 224 -6.07 -5.28 3.17
C GLY A 224 -7.03 -4.56 4.10
N ILE A 225 -8.30 -4.56 3.73
CA ILE A 225 -9.39 -3.98 4.53
C ILE A 225 -10.40 -5.11 4.84
N ASP A 226 -10.86 -5.21 6.08
CA ASP A 226 -12.05 -6.02 6.37
C ASP A 226 -13.28 -5.39 5.70
N ILE A 227 -13.63 -5.91 4.53
CA ILE A 227 -14.76 -5.43 3.72
C ILE A 227 -16.13 -5.75 4.35
N THR A 228 -16.15 -6.53 5.42
CA THR A 228 -17.37 -6.87 6.17
C THR A 228 -17.54 -6.03 7.44
N HIS A 229 -16.55 -5.20 7.76
CA HIS A 229 -16.56 -4.39 8.98
C HIS A 229 -17.74 -3.43 9.01
N GLU A 230 -18.54 -3.49 10.08
CA GLU A 230 -19.81 -2.77 10.20
C GLU A 230 -19.72 -1.24 10.13
N ASP A 231 -18.52 -0.69 10.37
CA ASP A 231 -18.26 0.75 10.36
C ASP A 231 -17.59 1.22 9.05
N LEU A 232 -17.26 0.28 8.14
CA LEU A 232 -16.60 0.57 6.86
C LEU A 232 -17.45 0.24 5.65
N VAL A 233 -18.30 -0.78 5.73
CA VAL A 233 -19.03 -1.36 4.60
C VAL A 233 -19.79 -0.33 3.77
N ASP A 234 -20.37 0.70 4.38
CA ASP A 234 -21.14 1.74 3.70
C ASP A 234 -20.26 2.73 2.92
N ASN A 235 -18.98 2.78 3.21
CA ASN A 235 -18.01 3.66 2.56
C ASN A 235 -17.04 2.91 1.64
N LEU A 236 -17.24 1.62 1.40
CA LEU A 236 -16.42 0.89 0.44
C LEU A 236 -16.66 1.38 -0.99
N TYR A 237 -15.58 1.40 -1.76
CA TYR A 237 -15.66 1.48 -3.21
C TYR A 237 -16.28 0.19 -3.76
N ILE A 238 -17.09 0.32 -4.77
CA ILE A 238 -17.66 -0.82 -5.48
C ILE A 238 -17.44 -0.62 -6.97
N ASN A 239 -16.74 -1.56 -7.60
CA ASN A 239 -16.73 -1.68 -9.05
C ASN A 239 -18.02 -2.38 -9.50
N GLU A 240 -19.00 -1.60 -9.94
CA GLU A 240 -20.31 -2.14 -10.29
C GLU A 240 -20.28 -3.06 -11.51
N LYS A 241 -19.29 -2.94 -12.40
CA LYS A 241 -19.16 -3.84 -13.54
C LYS A 241 -18.72 -5.23 -13.08
N GLU A 242 -17.69 -5.31 -12.25
CA GLU A 242 -17.21 -6.55 -11.69
C GLU A 242 -18.24 -7.20 -10.75
N LYS A 243 -18.91 -6.40 -9.91
CA LYS A 243 -19.93 -6.90 -8.99
C LYS A 243 -21.12 -7.54 -9.70
N ASN A 244 -21.52 -7.00 -10.83
CA ASN A 244 -22.67 -7.48 -11.63
C ASN A 244 -22.22 -8.32 -12.82
N GLY A 245 -20.95 -8.57 -12.96
CA GLY A 245 -20.29 -9.32 -14.02
C GLY A 245 -20.27 -10.83 -13.80
N GLN A 246 -19.36 -11.50 -14.48
CA GLN A 246 -19.20 -12.95 -14.40
C GLN A 246 -18.02 -13.30 -13.52
N PRO A 247 -18.14 -14.25 -12.58
CA PRO A 247 -17.03 -14.68 -11.76
C PRO A 247 -15.82 -15.13 -12.59
N ASN A 248 -14.63 -14.70 -12.20
CA ASN A 248 -13.36 -14.95 -12.84
C ASN A 248 -13.22 -14.33 -14.26
N VAL A 249 -13.94 -13.26 -14.52
CA VAL A 249 -13.85 -12.48 -15.76
C VAL A 249 -13.53 -11.04 -15.39
N ASP A 250 -12.67 -10.38 -16.17
CA ASP A 250 -12.43 -8.94 -16.12
C ASP A 250 -13.53 -8.26 -16.99
N ASP A 251 -14.66 -7.90 -16.35
CA ASP A 251 -15.86 -7.39 -17.03
C ASP A 251 -15.73 -5.92 -17.45
N ASP A 252 -14.77 -5.20 -16.93
CA ASP A 252 -14.54 -3.80 -17.30
C ASP A 252 -13.30 -3.58 -18.18
N GLY A 253 -12.47 -4.62 -18.38
CA GLY A 253 -11.31 -4.61 -19.24
C GLY A 253 -10.14 -3.81 -18.66
N ASN A 254 -10.07 -3.67 -17.33
CA ASN A 254 -9.03 -2.90 -16.66
C ASN A 254 -7.77 -3.71 -16.35
N GLY A 255 -7.80 -5.03 -16.55
CA GLY A 255 -6.71 -5.98 -16.31
C GLY A 255 -6.74 -6.64 -14.94
N PHE A 256 -7.79 -6.43 -14.15
CA PHE A 256 -7.96 -6.99 -12.82
C PHE A 256 -9.31 -7.73 -12.73
N VAL A 257 -9.25 -9.03 -12.60
CA VAL A 257 -10.42 -9.91 -12.52
C VAL A 257 -11.09 -9.79 -11.15
N ASP A 258 -12.41 -9.63 -11.10
CA ASP A 258 -13.21 -9.56 -9.88
C ASP A 258 -12.75 -8.47 -8.87
N ASP A 259 -12.26 -7.32 -9.33
CA ASP A 259 -11.77 -6.23 -8.48
C ASP A 259 -12.89 -5.39 -7.85
N ILE A 260 -13.91 -6.05 -7.29
CA ILE A 260 -15.16 -5.44 -6.78
C ILE A 260 -14.90 -4.33 -5.77
N TYR A 261 -14.03 -4.57 -4.79
CA TYR A 261 -13.71 -3.61 -3.71
C TYR A 261 -12.28 -3.06 -3.80
N GLY A 262 -11.57 -3.36 -4.88
CA GLY A 262 -10.15 -3.17 -5.09
C GLY A 262 -9.47 -4.50 -5.37
N TYR A 263 -8.19 -4.65 -5.02
CA TYR A 263 -7.42 -5.75 -5.55
C TYR A 263 -6.36 -6.28 -4.58
N ASN A 264 -6.17 -7.62 -4.54
CA ASN A 264 -5.10 -8.26 -3.82
C ASN A 264 -3.89 -8.49 -4.75
N PHE A 265 -2.80 -7.80 -4.50
CA PHE A 265 -1.54 -7.92 -5.24
C PHE A 265 -0.59 -8.97 -4.64
N VAL A 266 -0.98 -9.59 -3.53
CA VAL A 266 -0.18 -10.59 -2.82
C VAL A 266 -0.64 -11.98 -3.22
N THR A 267 -0.12 -12.50 -4.31
CA THR A 267 -0.38 -13.88 -4.72
C THR A 267 0.94 -14.64 -4.84
N ALA A 268 0.97 -15.91 -4.40
CA ALA A 268 2.17 -16.73 -4.36
C ALA A 268 2.77 -16.97 -5.76
N ASP A 269 1.97 -16.89 -6.81
CA ASP A 269 2.32 -17.12 -8.21
C ASP A 269 2.21 -15.88 -9.09
N GLY A 270 1.88 -14.73 -8.49
CA GLY A 270 1.59 -13.50 -9.22
C GLY A 270 0.29 -13.56 -10.03
N VAL A 271 -0.44 -14.66 -9.97
CA VAL A 271 -1.78 -14.82 -10.52
C VAL A 271 -2.79 -14.48 -9.44
N ILE A 272 -3.48 -13.65 -9.63
CA ILE A 272 -4.58 -12.85 -9.24
C ILE A 272 -5.74 -13.68 -8.70
N GLY A 273 -5.81 -13.75 -7.41
CA GLY A 273 -7.13 -13.94 -6.85
C GLY A 273 -7.72 -12.55 -6.66
N GLY A 274 -8.61 -12.08 -7.50
CA GLY A 274 -9.29 -10.79 -7.35
C GLY A 274 -10.08 -10.64 -6.05
N LYS A 275 -9.83 -11.53 -5.09
CA LYS A 275 -10.49 -11.57 -3.81
C LYS A 275 -9.63 -10.91 -2.76
N ILE A 276 -10.16 -9.86 -2.17
CA ILE A 276 -9.55 -9.20 -1.03
C ILE A 276 -9.72 -10.10 0.18
N GLU A 277 -8.62 -10.55 0.75
CA GLU A 277 -8.65 -11.26 2.01
C GLU A 277 -8.76 -10.25 3.16
N PRO A 278 -9.48 -10.62 4.24
CA PRO A 278 -9.47 -9.81 5.45
C PRO A 278 -8.04 -9.60 5.94
N ASP A 279 -7.80 -8.43 6.47
CA ASP A 279 -6.56 -8.08 7.13
C ASP A 279 -6.46 -8.81 8.49
N ASP A 280 -5.60 -9.80 8.58
CA ASP A 280 -5.45 -10.63 9.78
C ASP A 280 -4.87 -9.85 10.98
N ASP A 281 -4.09 -8.80 10.75
CA ASP A 281 -3.49 -7.98 11.80
C ASP A 281 -4.27 -6.70 12.11
N GLY A 282 -5.25 -6.34 11.28
CA GLY A 282 -6.13 -5.19 11.44
C GLY A 282 -5.51 -3.85 11.07
N HIS A 283 -4.27 -3.80 10.57
CA HIS A 283 -3.59 -2.52 10.27
C HIS A 283 -4.30 -1.76 9.15
N GLY A 284 -4.50 -2.37 7.98
CA GLY A 284 -5.18 -1.73 6.84
C GLY A 284 -6.63 -1.37 7.15
N THR A 285 -7.32 -2.19 7.95
CA THR A 285 -8.66 -1.91 8.46
C THR A 285 -8.67 -0.68 9.38
N HIS A 286 -7.68 -0.56 10.26
CA HIS A 286 -7.52 0.60 11.14
C HIS A 286 -7.19 1.87 10.33
N VAL A 287 -6.31 1.78 9.34
CA VAL A 287 -5.99 2.88 8.42
C VAL A 287 -7.25 3.32 7.66
N ALA A 288 -8.01 2.36 7.11
CA ALA A 288 -9.28 2.63 6.44
C ALA A 288 -10.28 3.33 7.37
N GLY A 289 -10.39 2.88 8.62
CA GLY A 289 -11.23 3.51 9.65
C GLY A 289 -10.84 4.95 9.94
N THR A 290 -9.55 5.23 10.07
CA THR A 290 -9.03 6.60 10.24
C THR A 290 -9.41 7.49 9.07
N VAL A 291 -9.35 6.96 7.84
CA VAL A 291 -9.72 7.70 6.62
C VAL A 291 -11.22 7.94 6.57
N ALA A 292 -12.03 6.88 6.70
CA ALA A 292 -13.44 6.96 6.38
C ALA A 292 -14.32 5.89 7.08
N ALA A 293 -14.11 5.59 8.36
CA ALA A 293 -15.18 4.97 9.14
C ALA A 293 -16.45 5.81 8.97
N ARG A 294 -17.61 5.16 8.86
CA ARG A 294 -18.88 5.83 8.55
C ARG A 294 -19.30 6.72 9.69
N ASN A 295 -19.24 8.04 9.52
CA ASN A 295 -19.65 8.98 10.55
C ASN A 295 -21.18 9.01 10.71
N ASN A 296 -21.61 9.29 11.93
CA ASN A 296 -23.01 9.51 12.27
C ASN A 296 -23.91 8.28 11.99
N ASN A 297 -23.34 7.08 12.13
CA ASN A 297 -24.05 5.81 11.95
C ASN A 297 -24.42 5.13 13.30
N GLY A 298 -24.05 5.74 14.44
CA GLY A 298 -24.29 5.21 15.77
C GLY A 298 -23.41 4.03 16.16
N LYS A 299 -22.32 3.77 15.42
CA LYS A 299 -21.39 2.67 15.61
C LYS A 299 -19.97 3.17 15.74
N GLY A 300 -19.09 2.35 16.27
CA GLY A 300 -17.64 2.46 16.26
C GLY A 300 -17.05 3.87 16.44
N VAL A 301 -16.31 4.31 15.45
CA VAL A 301 -15.49 5.53 15.43
C VAL A 301 -15.88 6.46 14.28
N ALA A 302 -15.39 7.69 14.28
CA ALA A 302 -15.51 8.58 13.12
C ALA A 302 -14.25 8.53 12.25
N GLY A 303 -14.42 8.58 10.93
CA GLY A 303 -13.34 8.77 9.97
C GLY A 303 -13.19 10.25 9.59
N VAL A 304 -11.98 10.67 9.20
CA VAL A 304 -11.72 12.07 8.77
C VAL A 304 -12.67 12.49 7.63
N ALA A 305 -12.95 11.57 6.72
CA ALA A 305 -13.81 11.78 5.55
C ALA A 305 -14.96 10.75 5.48
N GLY A 306 -15.46 10.30 6.63
CA GLY A 306 -16.48 9.26 6.77
C GLY A 306 -17.90 9.69 6.40
N GLY A 307 -18.11 10.96 6.04
CA GLY A 307 -19.42 11.51 5.70
C GLY A 307 -20.12 12.16 6.89
N ASP A 308 -21.42 12.38 6.76
CA ASP A 308 -22.30 12.97 7.77
C ASP A 308 -23.52 12.08 8.10
N GLY A 309 -23.52 10.85 7.63
CA GLY A 309 -24.61 9.91 7.74
C GLY A 309 -25.61 9.98 6.57
N SER A 310 -25.61 11.04 5.77
CA SER A 310 -26.49 11.15 4.61
C SER A 310 -26.01 10.28 3.44
N ALA A 311 -26.93 9.91 2.57
CA ALA A 311 -26.59 9.17 1.35
C ALA A 311 -25.66 9.98 0.45
N GLY A 312 -24.61 9.32 -0.09
CA GLY A 312 -23.62 9.97 -0.95
C GLY A 312 -22.57 10.82 -0.23
N SER A 313 -22.64 10.98 1.08
CA SER A 313 -21.56 11.57 1.89
C SER A 313 -20.48 10.54 2.18
N GLY A 314 -19.29 11.02 2.56
CA GLY A 314 -18.11 10.20 2.79
C GLY A 314 -17.39 9.78 1.52
N VAL A 315 -16.08 9.61 1.61
CA VAL A 315 -15.26 9.08 0.51
C VAL A 315 -15.46 7.58 0.35
N ARG A 316 -15.01 7.02 -0.76
CA ARG A 316 -15.04 5.58 -1.02
C ARG A 316 -13.64 4.99 -0.80
N LEU A 317 -13.59 3.93 -0.01
CA LEU A 317 -12.38 3.18 0.32
C LEU A 317 -12.18 2.05 -0.68
N MET A 318 -11.06 2.06 -1.38
CA MET A 318 -10.62 0.97 -2.25
C MET A 318 -9.48 0.22 -1.55
N SER A 319 -9.61 -1.08 -1.39
CA SER A 319 -8.56 -1.91 -0.80
C SER A 319 -7.53 -2.30 -1.85
N CYS A 320 -6.27 -1.97 -1.60
CA CYS A 320 -5.14 -2.41 -2.42
C CYS A 320 -4.18 -3.20 -1.52
N GLN A 321 -4.42 -4.51 -1.40
CA GLN A 321 -3.64 -5.36 -0.52
C GLN A 321 -2.27 -5.65 -1.13
N ILE A 322 -1.19 -5.28 -0.44
CA ILE A 322 0.20 -5.49 -0.88
C ILE A 322 1.05 -6.25 0.15
N PHE A 323 0.48 -6.59 1.32
CA PHE A 323 1.09 -7.41 2.37
C PHE A 323 0.18 -8.58 2.77
N ARG A 324 0.78 -9.58 3.41
CA ARG A 324 0.13 -10.61 4.21
C ARG A 324 0.72 -10.61 5.60
#